data_8ad01a88082e764d4eee24338259e318
#
_entry.id   8ad01a88082e764d4eee24338259e318
#
_cell.length_a   1.000
_cell.length_b   1.000
_cell.length_c   1.000
_cell.angle_alpha   90.00
_cell.angle_beta   90.00
_cell.angle_gamma   90.00
#
_symmetry.space_group_name_H-M   'P 1'
#
loop_
_entity.id
_entity.type
_entity.pdbx_description
1 polymer ?
#
loop_
_entity_poly.entity_id
_entity_poly.type
_entity_poly.pdbx_seq_one_letter_code
_entity_poly.pdbx_strand_id
1 'polypeptide(L)'
;MSKINLGDLIEQAHQLREVIRGDERKINALKEDFKELSSQIIVQMDEQGAVRIGGLSANVSISETDVPTVKDWDLVYDYIKTNDSFYLLQKRMSAAAFRELLNLGHEVPGVEIFKDRKLNLRAL
;
A
#
# COMPACT_ATOMS: atom_id res chain seq x y z
N MET A 1 19.71 -9.81 37.74
CA MET A 1 18.91 -9.40 36.57
C MET A 1 17.52 -9.99 36.67
N SER A 2 16.51 -9.17 36.59
CA SER A 2 15.14 -9.64 36.54
C SER A 2 14.85 -10.19 35.14
N LYS A 3 14.35 -11.42 35.08
CA LYS A 3 13.87 -11.98 33.83
C LYS A 3 12.55 -11.32 33.47
N ILE A 4 12.42 -10.86 32.24
CA ILE A 4 11.17 -10.34 31.74
C ILE A 4 10.19 -11.50 31.58
N ASN A 5 9.05 -11.40 32.24
CA ASN A 5 8.00 -12.40 32.17
C ASN A 5 7.33 -12.35 30.80
N LEU A 6 7.07 -13.50 30.20
CA LEU A 6 6.35 -13.58 28.92
C LEU A 6 4.95 -12.93 28.99
N GLY A 7 4.25 -13.13 30.10
CA GLY A 7 2.94 -12.50 30.32
C GLY A 7 3.01 -10.97 30.28
N ASP A 8 4.06 -10.40 30.89
CA ASP A 8 4.26 -8.94 30.88
C ASP A 8 4.56 -8.43 29.47
N LEU A 9 5.35 -9.17 28.69
CA LEU A 9 5.62 -8.82 27.29
C LEU A 9 4.35 -8.84 26.44
N ILE A 10 3.48 -9.83 26.64
CA ILE A 10 2.20 -9.91 25.95
C ILE A 10 1.32 -8.71 26.28
N GLU A 11 1.24 -8.34 27.56
CA GLU A 11 0.47 -7.16 27.98
C GLU A 11 1.03 -5.86 27.39
N GLN A 12 2.34 -5.70 27.37
CA GLN A 12 2.97 -4.54 26.75
C GLN A 12 2.67 -4.48 25.23
N ALA A 13 2.75 -5.60 24.53
CA ALA A 13 2.43 -5.68 23.11
C ALA A 13 0.96 -5.31 22.85
N HIS A 14 0.05 -5.81 23.68
CA HIS A 14 -1.37 -5.50 23.59
C HIS A 14 -1.64 -4.01 23.79
N GLN A 15 -1.05 -3.41 24.82
CA GLN A 15 -1.20 -1.98 25.10
C GLN A 15 -0.66 -1.12 23.96
N LEU A 16 0.52 -1.42 23.43
CA LEU A 16 1.09 -0.71 22.29
C LEU A 16 0.19 -0.80 21.07
N ARG A 17 -0.35 -1.99 20.79
CA ARG A 17 -1.26 -2.18 19.67
C ARG A 17 -2.52 -1.33 19.79
N GLU A 18 -3.09 -1.24 20.98
CA GLU A 18 -4.28 -0.42 21.22
C GLU A 18 -4.00 1.08 21.03
N VAL A 19 -2.84 1.56 21.50
CA VAL A 19 -2.41 2.94 21.26
C VAL A 19 -2.21 3.21 19.77
N ILE A 20 -1.53 2.32 19.07
CA ILE A 20 -1.30 2.42 17.62
C ILE A 20 -2.62 2.50 16.88
N ARG A 21 -3.58 1.63 17.17
CA ARG A 21 -4.89 1.62 16.53
C ARG A 21 -5.66 2.93 16.77
N GLY A 22 -5.59 3.46 17.99
CA GLY A 22 -6.21 4.74 18.32
C GLY A 22 -5.60 5.89 17.53
N ASP A 23 -4.28 5.93 17.44
CA ASP A 23 -3.55 6.96 16.69
C ASP A 23 -3.78 6.83 15.18
N GLU A 24 -3.84 5.60 14.65
CA GLU A 24 -4.15 5.35 13.25
C GLU A 24 -5.55 5.87 12.88
N ARG A 25 -6.54 5.67 13.76
CA ARG A 25 -7.89 6.22 13.52
C ARG A 25 -7.87 7.74 13.44
N LYS A 26 -7.12 8.40 14.33
CA LYS A 26 -6.97 9.86 14.30
C LYS A 26 -6.26 10.34 13.04
N ILE A 27 -5.19 9.68 12.66
CA ILE A 27 -4.42 10.00 11.45
C ILE A 27 -5.28 9.79 10.20
N ASN A 28 -6.04 8.72 10.14
CA ASN A 28 -6.92 8.45 8.99
C ASN A 28 -8.02 9.51 8.86
N ALA A 29 -8.58 9.97 9.97
CA ALA A 29 -9.56 11.06 9.95
C ALA A 29 -8.93 12.35 9.42
N LEU A 30 -7.72 12.68 9.87
CA LEU A 30 -6.99 13.85 9.38
C LEU A 30 -6.65 13.74 7.89
N LYS A 31 -6.28 12.55 7.42
CA LYS A 31 -6.00 12.29 6.00
C LYS A 31 -7.24 12.48 5.14
N GLU A 32 -8.40 12.05 5.61
CA GLU A 32 -9.66 12.28 4.90
C GLU A 32 -9.99 13.77 4.79
N ASP A 33 -9.81 14.53 5.87
CA ASP A 33 -10.00 15.98 5.86
C ASP A 33 -9.04 16.66 4.89
N PHE A 34 -7.78 16.26 4.90
CA PHE A 34 -6.76 16.77 3.99
C PHE A 34 -7.09 16.48 2.53
N LYS A 35 -7.56 15.27 2.24
CA LYS A 35 -7.98 14.87 0.90
C LYS A 35 -9.16 15.71 0.39
N GLU A 36 -10.14 15.95 1.26
CA GLU A 36 -11.30 16.78 0.91
C GLU A 36 -10.89 18.23 0.62
N LEU A 37 -10.05 18.83 1.49
CA LEU A 37 -9.51 20.16 1.25
C LEU A 37 -8.68 20.23 -0.02
N SER A 38 -7.86 19.23 -0.30
CA SER A 38 -7.07 19.16 -1.53
C SER A 38 -7.96 19.15 -2.77
N SER A 39 -9.05 18.38 -2.74
CA SER A 39 -10.00 18.34 -3.85
C SER A 39 -10.69 19.68 -4.06
N GLN A 40 -11.08 20.37 -2.98
CA GLN A 40 -11.69 21.70 -3.05
C GLN A 40 -10.71 22.72 -3.63
N ILE A 41 -9.45 22.67 -3.24
CA ILE A 41 -8.40 23.56 -3.77
C ILE A 41 -8.23 23.33 -5.28
N ILE A 42 -8.16 22.10 -5.72
CA ILE A 42 -8.02 21.76 -7.15
C ILE A 42 -9.20 22.30 -7.96
N VAL A 43 -10.44 22.12 -7.46
CA VAL A 43 -11.65 22.64 -8.12
C VAL A 43 -11.57 24.15 -8.28
N GLN A 44 -11.21 24.87 -7.23
CA GLN A 44 -11.10 26.33 -7.29
C GLN A 44 -9.98 26.80 -8.19
N MET A 45 -8.84 26.10 -8.19
CA MET A 45 -7.73 26.42 -9.09
C MET A 45 -8.13 26.23 -10.56
N ASP A 46 -8.85 25.14 -10.86
CA ASP A 46 -9.36 24.88 -12.21
C ASP A 46 -10.34 25.97 -12.66
N GLU A 47 -11.23 26.43 -11.78
CA GLU A 47 -12.15 27.52 -12.06
C GLU A 47 -11.43 28.84 -12.37
N GLN A 48 -10.31 29.08 -11.71
CA GLN A 48 -9.50 30.29 -11.91
C GLN A 48 -8.48 30.14 -13.04
N GLY A 49 -8.33 28.96 -13.60
CA GLY A 49 -7.31 28.66 -14.61
C GLY A 49 -5.88 28.73 -14.07
N ALA A 50 -5.71 28.51 -12.77
CA ALA A 50 -4.41 28.57 -12.10
C ALA A 50 -3.81 27.18 -11.94
N VAL A 51 -2.49 27.04 -12.20
CA VAL A 51 -1.73 25.81 -11.94
C VAL A 51 -0.82 25.94 -10.73
N ARG A 52 -0.59 27.17 -10.24
CA ARG A 52 0.17 27.49 -9.04
C ARG A 52 -0.44 28.67 -8.32
N ILE A 53 -0.54 28.58 -7.01
CA ILE A 53 -1.00 29.70 -6.16
C ILE A 53 -0.19 29.68 -4.87
N GLY A 54 0.26 30.86 -4.44
CA GLY A 54 0.92 31.03 -3.16
C GLY A 54 -0.09 31.36 -2.06
N GLY A 55 0.05 30.70 -0.91
CA GLY A 55 -0.63 31.04 0.33
C GLY A 55 0.34 31.74 1.30
N LEU A 56 -0.14 32.00 2.53
CA LEU A 56 0.68 32.64 3.57
C LEU A 56 1.81 31.74 4.07
N SER A 57 1.53 30.45 4.25
CA SER A 57 2.46 29.48 4.84
C SER A 57 2.87 28.39 3.87
N ALA A 58 2.21 28.24 2.75
CA ALA A 58 2.46 27.19 1.79
C ALA A 58 2.02 27.60 0.39
N ASN A 59 2.64 27.01 -0.61
CA ASN A 59 2.25 27.15 -2.00
C ASN A 59 1.61 25.85 -2.48
N VAL A 60 0.69 25.97 -3.44
CA VAL A 60 0.07 24.81 -4.09
C VAL A 60 0.34 24.82 -5.58
N SER A 61 0.47 23.66 -6.16
CA SER A 61 0.58 23.47 -7.61
C SER A 61 -0.14 22.18 -8.01
N ILE A 62 -0.65 22.18 -9.25
CA ILE A 62 -1.26 20.99 -9.85
C ILE A 62 -0.25 20.37 -10.81
N SER A 63 0.04 19.09 -10.65
CA SER A 63 0.83 18.32 -11.62
C SER A 63 -0.05 17.20 -12.18
N GLU A 64 0.13 16.94 -13.47
CA GLU A 64 -0.57 15.84 -14.14
C GLU A 64 0.46 14.85 -14.65
N THR A 65 0.19 13.55 -14.45
CA THR A 65 1.00 12.46 -14.98
C THR A 65 0.08 11.43 -15.60
N ASP A 66 0.56 10.80 -16.67
CA ASP A 66 -0.19 9.72 -17.31
C ASP A 66 -0.06 8.46 -16.48
N VAL A 67 -1.19 7.95 -16.01
CA VAL A 67 -1.26 6.72 -15.22
C VAL A 67 -2.07 5.69 -16.00
N PRO A 68 -1.52 4.48 -16.21
CA PRO A 68 -2.25 3.46 -16.96
C PRO A 68 -3.43 2.91 -16.15
N THR A 69 -4.56 2.77 -16.81
CA THR A 69 -5.71 2.03 -16.29
C THR A 69 -6.02 0.90 -17.26
N VAL A 70 -5.87 -0.33 -16.81
CA VAL A 70 -6.07 -1.50 -17.66
C VAL A 70 -7.56 -1.77 -17.79
N LYS A 71 -8.05 -1.76 -19.04
CA LYS A 71 -9.44 -2.10 -19.37
C LYS A 71 -9.61 -3.56 -19.75
N ASP A 72 -8.61 -4.17 -20.36
CA ASP A 72 -8.63 -5.55 -20.82
C ASP A 72 -7.23 -6.16 -20.65
N TRP A 73 -7.10 -7.01 -19.65
CA TRP A 73 -5.83 -7.67 -19.34
C TRP A 73 -5.39 -8.65 -20.43
N ASP A 74 -6.31 -9.29 -21.13
CA ASP A 74 -5.96 -10.23 -22.20
C ASP A 74 -5.24 -9.52 -23.34
N LEU A 75 -5.70 -8.33 -23.70
CA LEU A 75 -5.02 -7.49 -24.70
C LEU A 75 -3.64 -7.06 -24.24
N VAL A 76 -3.49 -6.71 -22.95
CA VAL A 76 -2.20 -6.35 -22.37
C VAL A 76 -1.24 -7.53 -22.40
N TYR A 77 -1.69 -8.72 -22.02
CA TYR A 77 -0.86 -9.92 -22.05
C TYR A 77 -0.44 -10.29 -23.46
N ASP A 78 -1.32 -10.17 -24.44
CA ASP A 78 -0.98 -10.42 -25.85
C ASP A 78 0.09 -9.45 -26.35
N TYR A 79 -0.02 -8.17 -25.99
CA TYR A 79 1.00 -7.18 -26.31
C TYR A 79 2.35 -7.52 -25.67
N ILE A 80 2.35 -7.89 -24.41
CA ILE A 80 3.57 -8.25 -23.67
C ILE A 80 4.26 -9.46 -24.32
N LYS A 81 3.49 -10.50 -24.64
CA LYS A 81 4.01 -11.72 -25.28
C LYS A 81 4.59 -11.43 -26.67
N THR A 82 3.87 -10.65 -27.47
CA THR A 82 4.28 -10.32 -28.84
C THR A 82 5.53 -9.46 -28.88
N ASN A 83 5.68 -8.53 -27.95
CA ASN A 83 6.78 -7.56 -27.92
C ASN A 83 7.85 -7.87 -26.87
N ASP A 84 7.71 -8.98 -26.14
CA ASP A 84 8.60 -9.36 -25.04
C ASP A 84 8.74 -8.23 -24.00
N SER A 85 7.63 -7.56 -23.70
CA SER A 85 7.58 -6.33 -22.89
C SER A 85 7.18 -6.61 -21.43
N PHE A 86 7.76 -7.63 -20.80
CA PHE A 86 7.44 -8.01 -19.41
C PHE A 86 7.76 -6.90 -18.41
N TYR A 87 8.62 -5.93 -18.76
CA TYR A 87 8.93 -4.77 -17.93
C TYR A 87 7.73 -3.85 -17.66
N LEU A 88 6.62 -4.00 -18.42
CA LEU A 88 5.37 -3.29 -18.14
C LEU A 88 4.69 -3.77 -16.86
N LEU A 89 5.02 -4.96 -16.41
CA LEU A 89 4.49 -5.54 -15.19
C LEU A 89 5.44 -5.27 -14.02
N GLN A 90 4.87 -5.10 -12.84
CA GLN A 90 5.66 -4.99 -11.63
C GLN A 90 6.24 -6.35 -11.24
N LYS A 91 7.47 -6.36 -10.75
CA LYS A 91 8.14 -7.58 -10.30
C LYS A 91 7.63 -7.99 -8.91
N ARG A 92 6.43 -8.50 -8.87
CA ARG A 92 5.81 -9.01 -7.65
C ARG A 92 5.09 -10.31 -7.96
N MET A 93 5.48 -11.38 -7.24
CA MET A 93 4.84 -12.66 -7.39
C MET A 93 3.63 -12.76 -6.47
N SER A 94 2.53 -13.33 -6.96
CA SER A 94 1.38 -13.65 -6.14
C SER A 94 1.75 -14.80 -5.20
N ALA A 95 1.77 -14.54 -3.90
CA ALA A 95 2.08 -15.57 -2.90
C ALA A 95 1.03 -16.68 -2.89
N ALA A 96 -0.25 -16.33 -3.06
CA ALA A 96 -1.32 -17.33 -3.10
C ALA A 96 -1.21 -18.27 -4.30
N ALA A 97 -0.97 -17.73 -5.49
CA ALA A 97 -0.80 -18.54 -6.70
C ALA A 97 0.46 -19.41 -6.60
N PHE A 98 1.54 -18.88 -6.04
CA PHE A 98 2.78 -19.63 -5.80
C PHE A 98 2.54 -20.83 -4.87
N ARG A 99 1.80 -20.63 -3.77
CA ARG A 99 1.47 -21.71 -2.84
C ARG A 99 0.63 -22.81 -3.48
N GLU A 100 -0.27 -22.45 -4.39
CA GLU A 100 -1.06 -23.45 -5.15
C GLU A 100 -0.16 -24.32 -6.01
N LEU A 101 0.82 -23.73 -6.71
CA LEU A 101 1.79 -24.49 -7.50
C LEU A 101 2.63 -25.41 -6.63
N LEU A 102 3.08 -24.95 -5.46
CA LEU A 102 3.80 -25.78 -4.50
C LEU A 102 2.98 -26.98 -4.05
N ASN A 103 1.69 -26.79 -3.75
CA ASN A 103 0.79 -27.86 -3.32
C ASN A 103 0.57 -28.90 -4.44
N LEU A 104 0.69 -28.49 -5.70
CA LEU A 104 0.62 -29.38 -6.85
C LEU A 104 1.96 -30.06 -7.17
N GLY A 105 3.00 -29.78 -6.40
CA GLY A 105 4.33 -30.38 -6.58
C GLY A 105 5.18 -29.69 -7.65
N HIS A 106 4.82 -28.50 -8.08
CA HIS A 106 5.60 -27.74 -9.06
C HIS A 106 6.66 -26.88 -8.38
N GLU A 107 7.81 -26.78 -9.03
CA GLU A 107 8.86 -25.83 -8.66
C GLU A 107 8.90 -24.68 -9.66
N VAL A 108 9.09 -23.48 -9.14
CA VAL A 108 9.29 -22.29 -10.00
C VAL A 108 10.78 -21.93 -9.96
N PRO A 109 11.50 -22.08 -11.09
CA PRO A 109 12.92 -21.73 -11.12
C PRO A 109 13.15 -20.28 -10.75
N GLY A 110 14.23 -20.02 -9.99
CA GLY A 110 14.58 -18.67 -9.55
C GLY A 110 13.86 -18.18 -8.30
N VAL A 111 13.03 -19.02 -7.69
CA VAL A 111 12.28 -18.68 -6.48
C VAL A 111 12.72 -19.58 -5.33
N GLU A 112 13.08 -18.96 -4.21
CA GLU A 112 13.33 -19.65 -2.95
C GLU A 112 12.13 -19.49 -2.02
N ILE A 113 11.90 -20.49 -1.18
CA ILE A 113 10.83 -20.45 -0.19
C ILE A 113 11.38 -19.85 1.10
N PHE A 114 10.76 -18.76 1.55
CA PHE A 114 11.02 -18.17 2.86
C PHE A 114 9.78 -18.40 3.74
N LYS A 115 9.98 -19.01 4.90
CA LYS A 115 8.89 -19.23 5.86
C LYS A 115 8.80 -18.03 6.79
N ASP A 116 7.81 -17.17 6.54
CA ASP A 116 7.54 -16.00 7.36
C ASP A 116 6.74 -16.41 8.60
N ARG A 117 7.32 -16.16 9.76
CA ARG A 117 6.68 -16.45 11.04
C ARG A 117 6.22 -15.17 11.69
N LYS A 118 4.94 -15.08 11.96
CA LYS A 118 4.32 -13.90 12.58
C LYS A 118 3.67 -14.28 13.90
N LEU A 119 3.78 -13.37 14.85
CA LEU A 119 3.03 -13.47 16.09
C LEU A 119 1.58 -13.02 15.85
N ASN A 120 0.65 -13.85 16.27
CA ASN A 120 -0.77 -13.49 16.28
C ASN A 120 -1.16 -13.12 17.71
N LEU A 121 -1.53 -11.87 17.91
CA LEU A 121 -1.98 -11.36 19.19
C LEU A 121 -3.48 -11.10 19.10
N ARG A 122 -4.25 -11.77 19.96
CA ARG A 122 -5.71 -11.64 20.01
C ARG A 122 -6.13 -11.17 21.38
N ALA A 123 -7.02 -10.18 21.43
CA ALA A 123 -7.68 -9.77 22.67
C ALA A 123 -8.65 -10.87 23.13
N LEU A 124 -8.73 -11.03 24.41
CA LEU A 124 -9.67 -11.99 25.03
C LEU A 124 -11.13 -11.54 24.90
#